data_eec0e27b02425d34a917df233cb92ea7
#
_entry.id   eec0e27b02425d34a917df233cb92ea7
#
_cell.length_a   1.000
_cell.length_b   1.000
_cell.length_c   1.000
_cell.angle_alpha   90.00
_cell.angle_beta   90.00
_cell.angle_gamma   90.00
#
_symmetry.space_group_name_H-M   'P 1'
#
loop_
_entity.id
_entity.type
_entity.pdbx_description
1 polymer ?
#
loop_
_entity_poly.entity_id
_entity_poly.type
_entity_poly.pdbx_seq_one_letter_code
_entity_poly.pdbx_strand_id
1 'polypeptide(L)'
;DPSMAALEEMTGGHTAWVRLLTMAPERAGAEAFIREAVSRGITVSIGHTAATAEQTHQAAEWGATHVTHTFNAQPPLHHREPGVPGAALTDERLYTEIICDGIHLHPDVIRLTVRAKGAEHAVMITDAMEAAGMPDGVYALGGQQVFVREGAARLASGVLAGSVLTMPVALHNMIHRFGIAPETAVRMCTLTPAQSIGEALAGRILPGSPAPLTMWDENWELSDVLG
;
A
#
# COMPACT_ATOMS: atom_id res chain seq x y z
N ASP A 1 0.62 21.98 5.54
CA ASP A 1 -0.15 21.86 4.31
C ASP A 1 0.74 21.35 3.19
N PRO A 2 0.21 20.54 2.26
CA PRO A 2 0.99 19.96 1.18
C PRO A 2 1.49 21.04 0.24
N SER A 3 2.78 20.99 -0.11
CA SER A 3 3.39 21.87 -1.10
C SER A 3 4.66 21.25 -1.70
N MET A 4 5.01 21.60 -2.92
CA MET A 4 6.27 21.15 -3.52
C MET A 4 7.50 21.67 -2.76
N ALA A 5 7.41 22.87 -2.17
CA ALA A 5 8.50 23.41 -1.35
C ALA A 5 8.75 22.54 -0.10
N ALA A 6 7.68 22.08 0.56
CA ALA A 6 7.82 21.16 1.68
C ALA A 6 8.40 19.80 1.24
N LEU A 7 7.99 19.28 0.09
CA LEU A 7 8.55 18.05 -0.47
C LEU A 7 10.04 18.22 -0.82
N GLU A 8 10.43 19.32 -1.40
CA GLU A 8 11.83 19.64 -1.69
C GLU A 8 12.68 19.73 -0.42
N GLU A 9 12.17 20.37 0.62
CA GLU A 9 12.84 20.42 1.93
C GLU A 9 12.98 19.02 2.55
N MET A 10 11.90 18.22 2.58
CA MET A 10 11.92 16.87 3.14
C MET A 10 12.87 15.91 2.39
N THR A 11 13.04 16.11 1.09
CA THR A 11 13.91 15.26 0.26
C THR A 11 15.31 15.82 0.09
N GLY A 12 15.65 16.94 0.74
CA GLY A 12 16.93 17.63 0.55
C GLY A 12 17.17 18.04 -0.91
N GLY A 13 16.11 18.39 -1.65
CA GLY A 13 16.16 18.74 -3.07
C GLY A 13 16.13 17.56 -4.04
N HIS A 14 16.00 16.31 -3.54
CA HIS A 14 16.05 15.10 -4.38
C HIS A 14 14.64 14.60 -4.78
N THR A 15 13.73 15.49 -5.12
CA THR A 15 12.33 15.14 -5.50
C THR A 15 12.25 14.21 -6.72
N ALA A 16 13.26 14.22 -7.61
CA ALA A 16 13.33 13.31 -8.76
C ALA A 16 13.42 11.81 -8.38
N TRP A 17 13.79 11.50 -7.14
CA TRP A 17 13.85 10.11 -6.64
C TRP A 17 12.51 9.66 -6.03
N VAL A 18 11.59 10.59 -5.79
CA VAL A 18 10.27 10.25 -5.26
C VAL A 18 9.42 9.66 -6.37
N ARG A 19 9.00 8.41 -6.20
CA ARG A 19 8.13 7.70 -7.15
C ARG A 19 6.67 7.71 -6.73
N LEU A 20 6.44 7.65 -5.41
CA LEU A 20 5.12 7.68 -4.81
C LEU A 20 5.18 8.47 -3.51
N LEU A 21 4.13 9.22 -3.22
CA LEU A 21 3.93 9.88 -1.93
C LEU A 21 2.49 9.72 -1.45
N THR A 22 2.32 9.69 -0.13
CA THR A 22 1.00 9.63 0.51
C THR A 22 0.61 11.01 1.06
N MET A 23 -0.64 11.40 0.85
CA MET A 23 -1.17 12.65 1.39
C MET A 23 -2.68 12.58 1.66
N ALA A 24 -3.16 13.52 2.48
CA ALA A 24 -4.57 13.68 2.82
C ALA A 24 -5.20 14.74 1.91
N PRO A 25 -6.18 14.39 1.05
CA PRO A 25 -6.70 15.28 0.01
C PRO A 25 -7.61 16.40 0.56
N GLU A 26 -8.09 16.28 1.81
CA GLU A 26 -8.88 17.31 2.47
C GLU A 26 -8.02 18.50 2.97
N ARG A 27 -6.70 18.43 2.85
CA ARG A 27 -5.81 19.51 3.30
C ARG A 27 -5.84 20.70 2.35
N ALA A 28 -5.73 21.90 2.89
CA ALA A 28 -5.66 23.12 2.09
C ALA A 28 -4.47 23.05 1.11
N GLY A 29 -4.71 23.39 -0.16
CA GLY A 29 -3.71 23.32 -1.22
C GLY A 29 -3.54 21.94 -1.87
N ALA A 30 -4.30 20.93 -1.47
CA ALA A 30 -4.19 19.56 -1.97
C ALA A 30 -4.32 19.46 -3.50
N GLU A 31 -5.29 20.16 -4.12
CA GLU A 31 -5.46 20.13 -5.57
C GLU A 31 -4.20 20.58 -6.31
N ALA A 32 -3.68 21.75 -5.96
CA ALA A 32 -2.50 22.30 -6.61
C ALA A 32 -1.28 21.39 -6.44
N PHE A 33 -1.11 20.84 -5.23
CA PHE A 33 -0.03 19.91 -4.93
C PHE A 33 -0.15 18.60 -5.71
N ILE A 34 -1.33 17.96 -5.74
CA ILE A 34 -1.55 16.70 -6.48
C ILE A 34 -1.26 16.91 -7.95
N ARG A 35 -1.85 17.95 -8.58
CA ARG A 35 -1.65 18.23 -10.00
C ARG A 35 -0.17 18.48 -10.33
N GLU A 36 0.54 19.21 -9.49
CA GLU A 36 1.96 19.48 -9.70
C GLU A 36 2.82 18.22 -9.49
N ALA A 37 2.60 17.44 -8.43
CA ALA A 37 3.30 16.18 -8.19
C ALA A 37 3.13 15.21 -9.37
N VAL A 38 1.89 15.02 -9.84
CA VAL A 38 1.58 14.18 -11.00
C VAL A 38 2.26 14.70 -12.28
N SER A 39 2.29 16.01 -12.51
CA SER A 39 3.00 16.59 -13.67
C SER A 39 4.50 16.35 -13.66
N ARG A 40 5.08 16.11 -12.48
CA ARG A 40 6.50 15.73 -12.28
C ARG A 40 6.73 14.22 -12.33
N GLY A 41 5.70 13.41 -12.62
CA GLY A 41 5.78 11.96 -12.68
C GLY A 41 5.77 11.27 -11.31
N ILE A 42 5.33 11.96 -10.26
CA ILE A 42 5.18 11.39 -8.92
C ILE A 42 3.76 10.82 -8.78
N THR A 43 3.66 9.55 -8.44
CA THR A 43 2.39 8.90 -8.11
C THR A 43 1.88 9.43 -6.76
N VAL A 44 0.61 9.84 -6.70
CA VAL A 44 0.00 10.34 -5.46
C VAL A 44 -0.96 9.29 -4.91
N SER A 45 -0.77 8.93 -3.65
CA SER A 45 -1.61 8.01 -2.88
C SER A 45 -2.38 8.78 -1.80
N ILE A 46 -3.64 8.44 -1.62
CA ILE A 46 -4.54 9.00 -0.61
C ILE A 46 -4.42 8.15 0.66
N GLY A 47 -4.02 8.75 1.78
CA GLY A 47 -3.89 8.02 3.04
C GLY A 47 -3.71 8.92 4.25
N HIS A 48 -3.80 8.34 5.46
CA HIS A 48 -3.76 9.06 6.73
C HIS A 48 -4.70 10.28 6.72
N THR A 49 -5.96 10.05 6.40
CA THR A 49 -6.89 11.08 5.97
C THR A 49 -8.25 10.91 6.64
N ALA A 50 -8.96 12.01 6.81
CA ALA A 50 -10.36 12.06 7.19
C ALA A 50 -11.29 12.34 5.99
N ALA A 51 -10.79 12.19 4.75
CA ALA A 51 -11.53 12.52 3.53
C ALA A 51 -12.84 11.71 3.40
N THR A 52 -13.84 12.35 2.80
CA THR A 52 -15.07 11.69 2.37
C THR A 52 -14.84 10.94 1.05
N ALA A 53 -15.84 10.16 0.62
CA ALA A 53 -15.83 9.52 -0.68
C ALA A 53 -15.74 10.54 -1.82
N GLU A 54 -16.48 11.66 -1.73
CA GLU A 54 -16.47 12.75 -2.71
C GLU A 54 -15.09 13.39 -2.82
N GLN A 55 -14.43 13.65 -1.69
CA GLN A 55 -13.08 14.20 -1.67
C GLN A 55 -12.06 13.21 -2.24
N THR A 56 -12.28 11.91 -2.05
CA THR A 56 -11.44 10.86 -2.63
C THR A 56 -11.60 10.81 -4.15
N HIS A 57 -12.83 10.83 -4.67
CA HIS A 57 -13.09 10.92 -6.12
C HIS A 57 -12.52 12.20 -6.72
N GLN A 58 -12.65 13.33 -6.00
CA GLN A 58 -12.07 14.60 -6.43
C GLN A 58 -10.55 14.54 -6.52
N ALA A 59 -9.88 13.89 -5.56
CA ALA A 59 -8.43 13.69 -5.63
C ALA A 59 -8.02 12.81 -6.82
N ALA A 60 -8.82 11.80 -7.16
CA ALA A 60 -8.61 11.01 -8.38
C ALA A 60 -8.78 11.85 -9.67
N GLU A 61 -9.70 12.81 -9.70
CA GLU A 61 -9.82 13.78 -10.79
C GLU A 61 -8.60 14.72 -10.90
N TRP A 62 -7.96 15.02 -9.78
CA TRP A 62 -6.71 15.80 -9.77
C TRP A 62 -5.50 14.99 -10.21
N GLY A 63 -5.62 13.64 -10.25
CA GLY A 63 -4.60 12.74 -10.73
C GLY A 63 -4.02 11.80 -9.67
N ALA A 64 -4.56 11.75 -8.45
CA ALA A 64 -4.21 10.70 -7.50
C ALA A 64 -4.69 9.35 -8.02
N THR A 65 -3.85 8.31 -7.88
CA THR A 65 -4.12 6.98 -8.42
C THR A 65 -4.06 5.86 -7.39
N HIS A 66 -3.74 6.14 -6.13
CA HIS A 66 -3.59 5.12 -5.09
C HIS A 66 -4.35 5.48 -3.83
N VAL A 67 -4.65 4.46 -3.04
CA VAL A 67 -5.12 4.57 -1.67
C VAL A 67 -4.21 3.72 -0.78
N THR A 68 -3.48 4.38 0.10
CA THR A 68 -2.47 3.79 0.99
C THR A 68 -3.15 2.95 2.07
N HIS A 69 -2.64 1.73 2.32
CA HIS A 69 -3.12 0.78 3.34
C HIS A 69 -4.62 0.90 3.62
N THR A 70 -5.40 0.76 2.56
CA THR A 70 -6.86 0.96 2.54
C THR A 70 -7.54 0.35 3.76
N PHE A 71 -8.51 1.07 4.34
CA PHE A 71 -9.20 0.84 5.61
C PHE A 71 -8.42 1.26 6.87
N ASN A 72 -7.10 1.47 6.82
CA ASN A 72 -6.31 1.86 7.97
C ASN A 72 -6.07 3.38 7.97
N ALA A 73 -6.15 4.02 9.14
CA ALA A 73 -6.04 5.47 9.30
C ALA A 73 -6.95 6.27 8.33
N GLN A 74 -8.17 5.79 8.14
CA GLN A 74 -9.20 6.33 7.26
C GLN A 74 -10.58 6.19 7.92
N PRO A 75 -11.59 7.03 7.57
CA PRO A 75 -12.98 6.81 7.98
C PRO A 75 -13.48 5.43 7.52
N PRO A 76 -14.25 4.71 8.34
CA PRO A 76 -14.71 3.38 8.00
C PRO A 76 -15.71 3.40 6.84
N LEU A 77 -15.77 2.31 6.07
CA LEU A 77 -16.83 2.10 5.08
C LEU A 77 -18.18 1.95 5.76
N HIS A 78 -19.08 2.90 5.52
CA HIS A 78 -20.46 2.88 6.00
C HIS A 78 -21.39 3.02 4.80
N HIS A 79 -22.56 2.36 4.86
CA HIS A 79 -23.48 2.27 3.71
C HIS A 79 -24.08 3.60 3.23
N ARG A 80 -24.00 4.67 4.01
CA ARG A 80 -24.42 6.05 3.64
C ARG A 80 -23.24 7.02 3.55
N GLU A 81 -22.12 6.70 4.16
CA GLU A 81 -20.89 7.48 4.17
C GLU A 81 -19.75 6.51 3.86
N PRO A 82 -19.55 6.15 2.59
CA PRO A 82 -18.63 5.06 2.23
C PRO A 82 -17.16 5.39 2.48
N GLY A 83 -16.82 6.66 2.67
CA GLY A 83 -15.48 7.12 2.98
C GLY A 83 -14.46 6.78 1.89
N VAL A 84 -13.20 6.91 2.24
CA VAL A 84 -12.09 6.55 1.33
C VAL A 84 -12.17 5.08 0.87
N PRO A 85 -12.44 4.09 1.75
CA PRO A 85 -12.50 2.70 1.30
C PRO A 85 -13.61 2.44 0.27
N GLY A 86 -14.76 3.06 0.42
CA GLY A 86 -15.85 2.92 -0.53
C GLY A 86 -15.50 3.48 -1.90
N ALA A 87 -14.92 4.68 -1.96
CA ALA A 87 -14.42 5.27 -3.19
C ALA A 87 -13.31 4.42 -3.82
N ALA A 88 -12.33 3.97 -3.01
CA ALA A 88 -11.24 3.12 -3.49
C ALA A 88 -11.74 1.83 -4.16
N LEU A 89 -12.77 1.19 -3.59
CA LEU A 89 -13.31 -0.07 -4.10
C LEU A 89 -14.14 0.10 -5.39
N THR A 90 -14.66 1.28 -5.66
CA THR A 90 -15.59 1.54 -6.78
C THR A 90 -15.01 2.39 -7.90
N ASP A 91 -13.94 3.15 -7.64
CA ASP A 91 -13.29 3.98 -8.66
C ASP A 91 -12.18 3.19 -9.36
N GLU A 92 -12.34 2.92 -10.65
CA GLU A 92 -11.39 2.15 -11.46
C GLU A 92 -10.03 2.85 -11.64
N ARG A 93 -9.96 4.16 -11.40
CA ARG A 93 -8.71 4.93 -11.47
C ARG A 93 -7.77 4.66 -10.30
N LEU A 94 -8.31 4.14 -9.18
CA LEU A 94 -7.58 3.99 -7.92
C LEU A 94 -7.06 2.58 -7.73
N TYR A 95 -5.76 2.45 -7.50
CA TYR A 95 -5.15 1.26 -6.94
C TYR A 95 -5.40 1.21 -5.43
N THR A 96 -5.69 0.02 -4.91
CA THR A 96 -6.06 -0.19 -3.51
C THR A 96 -4.95 -1.00 -2.83
N GLU A 97 -4.14 -0.35 -2.01
CA GLU A 97 -3.07 -1.02 -1.27
C GLU A 97 -3.65 -1.70 -0.02
N ILE A 98 -3.27 -2.96 0.23
CA ILE A 98 -3.76 -3.73 1.38
C ILE A 98 -2.64 -4.45 2.10
N ILE A 99 -2.68 -4.43 3.45
CA ILE A 99 -1.78 -5.16 4.32
C ILE A 99 -2.34 -6.58 4.53
N CYS A 100 -1.62 -7.60 4.05
CA CYS A 100 -2.10 -8.97 3.98
C CYS A 100 -1.60 -9.84 5.15
N ASP A 101 -1.60 -9.30 6.37
CA ASP A 101 -1.19 -10.02 7.58
C ASP A 101 -2.35 -10.75 8.28
N GLY A 102 -3.61 -10.36 8.02
CA GLY A 102 -4.79 -10.87 8.71
C GLY A 102 -4.94 -10.33 10.13
N ILE A 103 -4.23 -9.26 10.47
CA ILE A 103 -4.28 -8.50 11.72
C ILE A 103 -4.88 -7.12 11.47
N HIS A 104 -4.37 -6.40 10.46
CA HIS A 104 -4.89 -5.11 10.02
C HIS A 104 -6.26 -5.24 9.34
N LEU A 105 -6.45 -6.29 8.55
CA LEU A 105 -7.69 -6.55 7.82
C LEU A 105 -8.21 -7.95 8.12
N HIS A 106 -9.51 -8.04 8.37
CA HIS A 106 -10.17 -9.34 8.45
C HIS A 106 -10.08 -10.05 7.07
N PRO A 107 -9.94 -11.38 7.03
CA PRO A 107 -9.86 -12.13 5.78
C PRO A 107 -11.01 -11.85 4.79
N ASP A 108 -12.22 -11.62 5.29
CA ASP A 108 -13.36 -11.27 4.42
C ASP A 108 -13.21 -9.90 3.77
N VAL A 109 -12.58 -8.92 4.44
CA VAL A 109 -12.29 -7.60 3.88
C VAL A 109 -11.23 -7.71 2.80
N ILE A 110 -10.20 -8.53 2.99
CA ILE A 110 -9.19 -8.83 1.96
C ILE A 110 -9.86 -9.46 0.73
N ARG A 111 -10.70 -10.49 0.94
CA ARG A 111 -11.43 -11.14 -0.16
C ARG A 111 -12.38 -10.19 -0.89
N LEU A 112 -13.07 -9.32 -0.14
CA LEU A 112 -13.94 -8.28 -0.72
C LEU A 112 -13.14 -7.33 -1.62
N THR A 113 -12.00 -6.85 -1.13
CA THR A 113 -11.13 -5.94 -1.89
C THR A 113 -10.64 -6.58 -3.17
N VAL A 114 -10.13 -7.82 -3.11
CA VAL A 114 -9.67 -8.54 -4.30
C VAL A 114 -10.80 -8.76 -5.30
N ARG A 115 -12.03 -9.06 -4.84
CA ARG A 115 -13.19 -9.22 -5.73
C ARG A 115 -13.64 -7.91 -6.38
N ALA A 116 -13.55 -6.81 -5.66
CA ALA A 116 -13.96 -5.50 -6.15
C ALA A 116 -12.95 -4.91 -7.14
N LYS A 117 -11.64 -5.07 -6.86
CA LYS A 117 -10.56 -4.42 -7.63
C LYS A 117 -9.86 -5.33 -8.64
N GLY A 118 -10.00 -6.64 -8.50
CA GLY A 118 -9.22 -7.59 -9.29
C GLY A 118 -7.72 -7.53 -8.98
N ALA A 119 -6.97 -8.42 -9.62
CA ALA A 119 -5.51 -8.45 -9.51
C ALA A 119 -4.84 -7.22 -10.15
N GLU A 120 -5.56 -6.51 -11.01
CA GLU A 120 -5.08 -5.37 -11.78
C GLU A 120 -5.02 -4.07 -10.98
N HIS A 121 -5.83 -3.93 -9.92
CA HIS A 121 -5.93 -2.70 -9.12
C HIS A 121 -5.80 -2.92 -7.62
N ALA A 122 -5.67 -4.17 -7.15
CA ALA A 122 -5.33 -4.46 -5.77
C ALA A 122 -3.81 -4.66 -5.65
N VAL A 123 -3.17 -3.92 -4.75
CA VAL A 123 -1.73 -3.96 -4.50
C VAL A 123 -1.46 -4.52 -3.12
N MET A 124 -0.64 -5.55 -3.04
CA MET A 124 -0.18 -6.11 -1.77
C MET A 124 0.98 -5.28 -1.24
N ILE A 125 0.87 -4.82 0.00
CA ILE A 125 1.94 -4.11 0.71
C ILE A 125 2.22 -4.76 2.06
N THR A 126 3.38 -4.46 2.61
CA THR A 126 3.74 -4.90 3.97
C THR A 126 3.42 -3.85 5.02
N ASP A 127 3.58 -2.58 4.71
CA ASP A 127 3.57 -1.49 5.70
C ASP A 127 4.54 -1.77 6.86
N ALA A 128 5.69 -2.39 6.53
CA ALA A 128 6.63 -2.90 7.51
C ALA A 128 7.43 -1.76 8.17
N MET A 129 7.51 -1.82 9.50
CA MET A 129 8.36 -0.95 10.29
C MET A 129 9.72 -1.61 10.58
N GLU A 130 10.62 -0.92 11.29
CA GLU A 130 12.00 -1.37 11.53
C GLU A 130 12.14 -2.75 12.22
N ALA A 131 11.09 -3.23 12.86
CA ALA A 131 11.07 -4.53 13.52
C ALA A 131 10.74 -5.72 12.59
N ALA A 132 10.50 -5.48 11.30
CA ALA A 132 10.22 -6.58 10.37
C ALA A 132 11.44 -7.51 10.24
N GLY A 133 11.21 -8.81 10.47
CA GLY A 133 12.29 -9.80 10.52
C GLY A 133 13.08 -9.85 11.83
N MET A 134 12.73 -9.03 12.81
CA MET A 134 13.33 -9.00 14.15
C MET A 134 12.49 -9.81 15.15
N PRO A 135 13.07 -10.27 16.29
CA PRO A 135 12.32 -10.96 17.34
C PRO A 135 11.30 -10.03 18.01
N ASP A 136 10.37 -10.63 18.76
CA ASP A 136 9.48 -9.87 19.63
C ASP A 136 10.27 -8.96 20.57
N GLY A 137 9.82 -7.72 20.77
CA GLY A 137 10.56 -6.73 21.54
C GLY A 137 9.94 -5.34 21.53
N VAL A 138 10.75 -4.35 21.93
CA VAL A 138 10.37 -2.94 21.93
C VAL A 138 11.22 -2.21 20.88
N TYR A 139 10.55 -1.51 20.00
CA TYR A 139 11.13 -0.80 18.86
C TYR A 139 10.64 0.64 18.82
N ALA A 140 10.96 1.39 17.78
CA ALA A 140 10.50 2.77 17.60
C ALA A 140 9.81 2.95 16.24
N LEU A 141 8.82 3.82 16.19
CA LEU A 141 8.22 4.32 14.96
C LEU A 141 7.82 5.78 15.16
N GLY A 142 8.39 6.69 14.36
CA GLY A 142 8.08 8.12 14.44
C GLY A 142 8.33 8.73 15.85
N GLY A 143 9.35 8.24 16.57
CA GLY A 143 9.68 8.69 17.92
C GLY A 143 8.80 8.12 19.04
N GLN A 144 7.87 7.20 18.71
CA GLN A 144 7.03 6.50 19.68
C GLN A 144 7.53 5.06 19.90
N GLN A 145 7.37 4.54 21.12
CA GLN A 145 7.64 3.14 21.40
C GLN A 145 6.55 2.24 20.82
N VAL A 146 6.99 1.18 20.14
CA VAL A 146 6.15 0.15 19.56
C VAL A 146 6.52 -1.20 20.18
N PHE A 147 5.53 -1.92 20.64
CA PHE A 147 5.67 -3.25 21.22
C PHE A 147 5.32 -4.29 20.16
N VAL A 148 6.28 -5.14 19.81
CA VAL A 148 6.06 -6.26 18.89
C VAL A 148 5.86 -7.52 19.69
N ARG A 149 4.71 -8.16 19.48
CA ARG A 149 4.34 -9.45 20.08
C ARG A 149 3.47 -10.25 19.12
N GLU A 150 3.80 -11.52 18.96
CA GLU A 150 3.01 -12.47 18.16
C GLU A 150 2.69 -11.93 16.75
N GLY A 151 3.67 -11.30 16.10
CA GLY A 151 3.54 -10.76 14.75
C GLY A 151 2.75 -9.45 14.64
N ALA A 152 2.37 -8.82 15.76
CA ALA A 152 1.66 -7.54 15.76
C ALA A 152 2.51 -6.43 16.39
N ALA A 153 2.62 -5.28 15.71
CA ALA A 153 3.27 -4.08 16.19
C ALA A 153 2.21 -3.10 16.74
N ARG A 154 2.32 -2.73 18.02
CA ARG A 154 1.32 -1.89 18.70
C ARG A 154 1.97 -0.80 19.55
N LEU A 155 1.35 0.37 19.57
CA LEU A 155 1.63 1.40 20.57
C LEU A 155 1.20 0.92 21.97
N ALA A 156 1.64 1.62 23.01
CA ALA A 156 1.20 1.37 24.39
C ALA A 156 -0.33 1.47 24.57
N SER A 157 -1.01 2.24 23.72
CA SER A 157 -2.46 2.36 23.64
C SER A 157 -3.18 1.12 23.07
N GLY A 158 -2.43 0.17 22.50
CA GLY A 158 -2.97 -1.00 21.78
C GLY A 158 -3.26 -0.79 20.30
N VAL A 159 -3.15 0.44 19.81
CA VAL A 159 -3.33 0.76 18.38
C VAL A 159 -2.20 0.15 17.57
N LEU A 160 -2.53 -0.43 16.40
CA LEU A 160 -1.53 -0.93 15.45
C LEU A 160 -0.66 0.22 14.93
N ALA A 161 0.64 -0.02 14.76
CA ALA A 161 1.62 0.98 14.36
C ALA A 161 2.61 0.36 13.36
N GLY A 162 2.26 0.42 12.10
CA GLY A 162 2.93 -0.34 11.04
C GLY A 162 2.78 -1.85 11.23
N SER A 163 3.49 -2.62 10.45
CA SER A 163 3.49 -4.08 10.55
C SER A 163 4.90 -4.65 10.75
N VAL A 164 4.98 -5.95 11.03
CA VAL A 164 6.21 -6.74 10.93
C VAL A 164 6.10 -7.76 9.79
N LEU A 165 5.11 -7.58 8.91
CA LEU A 165 4.85 -8.44 7.77
C LEU A 165 6.01 -8.38 6.78
N THR A 166 6.42 -9.54 6.27
CA THR A 166 7.31 -9.61 5.11
C THR A 166 6.51 -10.01 3.86
N MET A 167 7.00 -9.68 2.68
CA MET A 167 6.29 -10.02 1.43
C MET A 167 6.12 -11.53 1.24
N PRO A 168 7.10 -12.40 1.57
CA PRO A 168 6.89 -13.84 1.54
C PRO A 168 5.72 -14.30 2.43
N VAL A 169 5.64 -13.80 3.66
CA VAL A 169 4.54 -14.13 4.57
C VAL A 169 3.20 -13.58 4.05
N ALA A 170 3.18 -12.39 3.45
CA ALA A 170 1.99 -11.83 2.84
C ALA A 170 1.46 -12.72 1.70
N LEU A 171 2.34 -13.16 0.80
CA LEU A 171 1.99 -14.04 -0.31
C LEU A 171 1.46 -15.39 0.20
N HIS A 172 2.16 -16.01 1.15
CA HIS A 172 1.71 -17.25 1.79
C HIS A 172 0.31 -17.09 2.43
N ASN A 173 0.07 -16.01 3.16
CA ASN A 173 -1.24 -15.72 3.75
C ASN A 173 -2.34 -15.55 2.69
N MET A 174 -2.06 -14.86 1.60
CA MET A 174 -3.03 -14.67 0.52
C MET A 174 -3.51 -16.01 -0.02
N ILE A 175 -2.60 -16.93 -0.27
CA ILE A 175 -2.89 -18.22 -0.88
C ILE A 175 -3.54 -19.17 0.15
N HIS A 176 -2.88 -19.39 1.29
CA HIS A 176 -3.28 -20.45 2.23
C HIS A 176 -4.32 -20.02 3.27
N ARG A 177 -4.27 -18.77 3.74
CA ARG A 177 -5.22 -18.29 4.76
C ARG A 177 -6.44 -17.60 4.17
N PHE A 178 -6.27 -16.87 3.06
CA PHE A 178 -7.35 -16.08 2.48
C PHE A 178 -7.95 -16.71 1.23
N GLY A 179 -7.34 -17.78 0.70
CA GLY A 179 -7.87 -18.59 -0.41
C GLY A 179 -7.87 -17.80 -1.74
N ILE A 180 -6.92 -16.91 -1.93
CA ILE A 180 -6.74 -16.20 -3.19
C ILE A 180 -5.91 -17.06 -4.13
N ALA A 181 -6.32 -17.14 -5.41
CA ALA A 181 -5.60 -17.90 -6.41
C ALA A 181 -4.13 -17.41 -6.53
N PRO A 182 -3.15 -18.33 -6.62
CA PRO A 182 -1.73 -17.97 -6.67
C PRO A 182 -1.38 -16.93 -7.71
N GLU A 183 -1.93 -17.05 -8.92
CA GLU A 183 -1.66 -16.11 -10.01
C GLU A 183 -2.15 -14.69 -9.67
N THR A 184 -3.28 -14.57 -9.00
CA THR A 184 -3.83 -13.31 -8.50
C THR A 184 -2.91 -12.72 -7.45
N ALA A 185 -2.53 -13.51 -6.44
CA ALA A 185 -1.67 -13.07 -5.34
C ALA A 185 -0.27 -12.64 -5.84
N VAL A 186 0.34 -13.42 -6.72
CA VAL A 186 1.65 -13.08 -7.34
C VAL A 186 1.55 -11.79 -8.14
N ARG A 187 0.49 -11.61 -8.93
CA ARG A 187 0.30 -10.38 -9.70
C ARG A 187 0.18 -9.14 -8.80
N MET A 188 -0.55 -9.25 -7.69
CA MET A 188 -0.75 -8.18 -6.72
C MET A 188 0.53 -7.74 -5.99
N CYS A 189 1.58 -8.55 -5.93
CA CYS A 189 2.87 -8.21 -5.32
C CYS A 189 4.02 -8.02 -6.32
N THR A 190 3.74 -8.12 -7.62
CA THR A 190 4.79 -7.99 -8.66
C THR A 190 4.37 -7.01 -9.76
N LEU A 191 3.62 -7.48 -10.74
CA LEU A 191 3.27 -6.70 -11.93
C LEU A 191 2.38 -5.50 -11.61
N THR A 192 1.37 -5.67 -10.77
CA THR A 192 0.42 -4.60 -10.44
C THR A 192 1.11 -3.42 -9.73
N PRO A 193 1.91 -3.60 -8.65
CA PRO A 193 2.63 -2.48 -8.05
C PRO A 193 3.63 -1.84 -9.01
N ALA A 194 4.30 -2.61 -9.87
CA ALA A 194 5.20 -2.04 -10.88
C ALA A 194 4.45 -1.14 -11.88
N GLN A 195 3.34 -1.62 -12.42
CA GLN A 195 2.50 -0.86 -13.36
C GLN A 195 1.91 0.39 -12.71
N SER A 196 1.50 0.29 -11.45
CA SER A 196 0.83 1.38 -10.73
C SER A 196 1.70 2.63 -10.54
N ILE A 197 3.03 2.47 -10.52
CA ILE A 197 4.00 3.57 -10.43
C ILE A 197 4.74 3.83 -11.77
N GLY A 198 4.24 3.24 -12.86
CA GLY A 198 4.82 3.43 -14.20
C GLY A 198 6.16 2.70 -14.43
N GLU A 199 6.48 1.66 -13.64
CA GLU A 199 7.70 0.86 -13.82
C GLU A 199 7.46 -0.25 -14.86
N ALA A 200 7.93 -0.03 -16.07
CA ALA A 200 7.58 -0.89 -17.22
C ALA A 200 8.33 -2.24 -17.25
N LEU A 201 9.51 -2.32 -16.62
CA LEU A 201 10.40 -3.48 -16.72
C LEU A 201 10.29 -4.44 -15.54
N ALA A 202 9.72 -4.00 -14.42
CA ALA A 202 9.57 -4.82 -13.22
C ALA A 202 8.29 -5.68 -13.25
N GLY A 203 8.25 -6.71 -12.40
CA GLY A 203 7.09 -7.54 -12.16
C GLY A 203 6.71 -8.51 -13.28
N ARG A 204 7.60 -8.72 -14.26
CA ARG A 204 7.39 -9.64 -15.39
C ARG A 204 8.68 -10.31 -15.82
N ILE A 205 8.56 -11.48 -16.42
CA ILE A 205 9.67 -12.22 -17.02
C ILE A 205 9.63 -11.99 -18.52
N LEU A 206 10.55 -11.19 -19.04
CA LEU A 206 10.66 -10.88 -20.47
C LEU A 206 12.07 -11.16 -20.97
N PRO A 207 12.24 -11.74 -22.18
CA PRO A 207 13.56 -11.93 -22.77
C PRO A 207 14.35 -10.61 -22.88
N GLY A 208 15.55 -10.58 -22.35
CA GLY A 208 16.44 -9.40 -22.40
C GLY A 208 16.19 -8.34 -21.31
N SER A 209 15.23 -8.54 -20.45
CA SER A 209 15.00 -7.64 -19.29
C SER A 209 15.79 -8.11 -18.07
N PRO A 210 16.31 -7.20 -17.22
CA PRO A 210 16.75 -7.56 -15.88
C PRO A 210 15.60 -8.25 -15.15
N ALA A 211 15.84 -9.41 -14.60
CA ALA A 211 14.80 -10.18 -13.94
C ALA A 211 15.34 -10.75 -12.62
N PRO A 212 15.36 -9.94 -11.55
CA PRO A 212 15.49 -10.52 -10.22
C PRO A 212 14.29 -11.42 -9.99
N LEU A 213 14.55 -12.71 -9.76
CA LEU A 213 13.53 -13.74 -9.63
C LEU A 213 13.50 -14.28 -8.22
N THR A 214 12.31 -14.60 -7.76
CA THR A 214 12.12 -15.40 -6.54
C THR A 214 11.63 -16.79 -6.91
N MET A 215 12.21 -17.80 -6.30
CA MET A 215 11.80 -19.19 -6.46
C MET A 215 11.01 -19.64 -5.23
N TRP A 216 9.94 -20.36 -5.47
CA TRP A 216 9.00 -20.82 -4.44
C TRP A 216 8.81 -22.33 -4.56
N ASP A 217 8.68 -23.02 -3.43
CA ASP A 217 8.35 -24.44 -3.40
C ASP A 217 6.84 -24.69 -3.62
N GLU A 218 6.44 -25.95 -3.56
CA GLU A 218 5.05 -26.37 -3.72
C GLU A 218 4.09 -25.88 -2.62
N ASN A 219 4.65 -25.47 -1.46
CA ASN A 219 3.92 -24.92 -0.33
C ASN A 219 3.91 -23.38 -0.32
N TRP A 220 4.42 -22.75 -1.39
CA TRP A 220 4.60 -21.29 -1.47
C TRP A 220 5.49 -20.72 -0.39
N GLU A 221 6.54 -21.45 -0.02
CA GLU A 221 7.64 -20.95 0.78
C GLU A 221 8.79 -20.49 -0.13
N LEU A 222 9.37 -19.34 0.20
CA LEU A 222 10.48 -18.78 -0.57
C LEU A 222 11.71 -19.68 -0.44
N SER A 223 12.16 -20.27 -1.54
CA SER A 223 13.30 -21.19 -1.58
C SER A 223 14.59 -20.51 -2.01
N ASP A 224 14.54 -19.53 -2.92
CA ASP A 224 15.75 -18.83 -3.39
C ASP A 224 15.41 -17.48 -4.02
N VAL A 225 16.44 -16.61 -4.12
CA VAL A 225 16.38 -15.31 -4.79
C VAL A 225 17.52 -15.21 -5.79
N LEU A 226 17.19 -15.07 -7.06
CA LEU A 226 18.13 -14.93 -8.16
C LEU A 226 18.15 -13.48 -8.63
N GLY A 227 19.34 -12.87 -8.75
CA GLY A 227 19.47 -11.48 -9.19
C GLY A 227 20.87 -11.12 -9.64
#